data_d313974e3433d5f98b4e1ba113c389e2
#
_entry.id   d313974e3433d5f98b4e1ba113c389e2
#
_cell.length_a   1.000
_cell.length_b   1.000
_cell.length_c   1.000
_cell.angle_alpha   90.00
_cell.angle_beta   90.00
_cell.angle_gamma   90.00
#
_symmetry.space_group_name_H-M   'P 1'
#
loop_
_entity.id
_entity.type
_entity.pdbx_description
1 polymer ?
#
loop_
_entity_poly.entity_id
_entity_poly.type
_entity_poly.pdbx_seq_one_letter_code
_entity_poly.pdbx_strand_id
1 'polypeptide(L)'
;MDGACAGDPSRKMKRVALITYAGLLDGGESERLVLPYLAAAGVEASIVDWSAACDFTQFNLVILRTCWDYHLRGTEFTGWLQRTAQTVPMLNDVETVLWNRNKFYLRELQALGIRIAPTVFVRGSEAIQAEEWRQIRSWKKIVVKPAVSATAHKTWPFESATLPSGDELKNKMQGEPFLVQQFIPEIETQGEISFIYIDGAYSHAVLKRPAAGDFRVQKDFGGSAESFVPSAAQIEQAQAIAAAVKHVGDSLYCRIDAVEKDGKLVLMEVELIEPELFLGLGDGAAERFAIAIVRRM
;
A
#
# COMPACT_ATOMS: atom_id res chain seq x y z
N MET A 1 16.23 -44.93 -18.88
CA MET A 1 17.41 -44.08 -19.01
C MET A 1 17.02 -42.70 -18.53
N ASP A 2 17.24 -42.48 -17.25
CA ASP A 2 16.89 -41.23 -16.58
C ASP A 2 17.97 -40.19 -16.81
N GLY A 3 17.70 -39.24 -17.72
CA GLY A 3 18.54 -38.07 -17.90
C GLY A 3 18.24 -37.01 -16.85
N ALA A 4 18.82 -37.13 -15.67
CA ALA A 4 18.87 -36.04 -14.73
C ALA A 4 19.67 -34.88 -15.37
N CYS A 5 18.99 -33.78 -15.74
CA CYS A 5 19.65 -32.53 -16.09
C CYS A 5 20.43 -32.05 -14.86
N ALA A 6 21.70 -32.33 -14.81
CA ALA A 6 22.64 -31.71 -13.89
C ALA A 6 22.66 -30.19 -14.24
N GLY A 7 22.15 -29.35 -13.33
CA GLY A 7 22.25 -27.91 -13.49
C GLY A 7 23.70 -27.48 -13.66
N ASP A 8 23.92 -26.50 -14.53
CA ASP A 8 25.25 -25.91 -14.77
C ASP A 8 25.81 -25.34 -13.45
N PRO A 9 26.94 -25.87 -12.93
CA PRO A 9 27.53 -25.41 -11.67
C PRO A 9 28.08 -23.97 -11.72
N SER A 10 28.06 -23.31 -12.89
CA SER A 10 28.53 -21.92 -13.07
C SER A 10 27.42 -20.88 -12.87
N ARG A 11 26.17 -21.28 -12.73
CA ARG A 11 25.06 -20.35 -12.56
C ARG A 11 25.06 -19.78 -11.14
N LYS A 12 25.63 -18.58 -10.99
CA LYS A 12 25.62 -17.85 -9.72
C LYS A 12 24.18 -17.76 -9.18
N MET A 13 23.95 -18.26 -7.98
CA MET A 13 22.61 -18.24 -7.36
C MET A 13 22.08 -16.81 -7.29
N LYS A 14 20.89 -16.57 -7.80
CA LYS A 14 20.26 -15.26 -7.74
C LYS A 14 19.79 -14.96 -6.32
N ARG A 15 19.95 -13.71 -5.89
CA ARG A 15 19.64 -13.26 -4.54
C ARG A 15 18.65 -12.10 -4.57
N VAL A 16 17.60 -12.16 -3.73
CA VAL A 16 16.62 -11.09 -3.56
C VAL A 16 16.58 -10.62 -2.11
N ALA A 17 16.53 -9.30 -1.90
CA ALA A 17 16.26 -8.72 -0.60
C ALA A 17 14.78 -8.35 -0.52
N LEU A 18 14.07 -8.91 0.46
CA LEU A 18 12.73 -8.51 0.87
C LEU A 18 12.88 -7.52 2.03
N ILE A 19 12.52 -6.28 1.79
CA ILE A 19 12.84 -5.19 2.72
C ILE A 19 11.78 -5.05 3.80
N THR A 20 12.25 -5.02 5.03
CA THR A 20 11.49 -4.80 6.26
C THR A 20 12.03 -3.60 7.05
N TYR A 21 11.64 -3.47 8.30
CA TYR A 21 12.15 -2.51 9.29
C TYR A 21 12.57 -3.19 10.60
N ALA A 22 13.29 -2.47 11.45
CA ALA A 22 13.84 -3.00 12.70
C ALA A 22 12.79 -3.61 13.66
N GLY A 23 11.53 -3.21 13.56
CA GLY A 23 10.43 -3.75 14.37
C GLY A 23 9.87 -5.09 13.88
N LEU A 24 10.32 -5.61 12.72
CA LEU A 24 9.79 -6.84 12.12
C LEU A 24 10.87 -7.61 11.35
N LEU A 25 11.94 -8.00 12.04
CA LEU A 25 13.13 -8.61 11.39
C LEU A 25 12.87 -9.96 10.71
N ASP A 26 11.82 -10.67 11.11
CA ASP A 26 11.42 -11.95 10.49
C ASP A 26 10.47 -11.77 9.28
N GLY A 27 10.17 -10.52 8.92
CA GLY A 27 9.15 -10.19 7.92
C GLY A 27 7.73 -10.51 8.36
N GLY A 28 6.76 -10.13 7.54
CA GLY A 28 5.35 -10.44 7.76
C GLY A 28 5.01 -11.91 7.43
N GLU A 29 3.73 -12.23 7.58
CA GLU A 29 3.22 -13.55 7.20
C GLU A 29 3.40 -13.81 5.71
N SER A 30 3.09 -12.83 4.86
CA SER A 30 3.21 -12.92 3.41
C SER A 30 4.65 -13.20 2.97
N GLU A 31 5.65 -12.57 3.59
CA GLU A 31 7.06 -12.81 3.26
C GLU A 31 7.47 -14.25 3.59
N ARG A 32 7.09 -14.75 4.76
CA ARG A 32 7.39 -16.15 5.15
C ARG A 32 6.76 -17.18 4.22
N LEU A 33 5.54 -16.91 3.73
CA LEU A 33 4.86 -17.81 2.79
C LEU A 33 5.54 -17.87 1.41
N VAL A 34 6.24 -16.82 0.99
CA VAL A 34 6.87 -16.77 -0.33
C VAL A 34 8.26 -17.41 -0.35
N LEU A 35 8.97 -17.46 0.79
CA LEU A 35 10.35 -17.97 0.86
C LEU A 35 10.53 -19.40 0.32
N PRO A 36 9.65 -20.39 0.64
CA PRO A 36 9.79 -21.74 0.11
C PRO A 36 9.70 -21.81 -1.43
N TYR A 37 8.82 -20.99 -2.03
CA TYR A 37 8.66 -20.95 -3.48
C TYR A 37 9.86 -20.32 -4.18
N LEU A 38 10.45 -19.27 -3.60
CA LEU A 38 11.69 -18.66 -4.10
C LEU A 38 12.84 -19.66 -4.02
N ALA A 39 12.99 -20.35 -2.89
CA ALA A 39 14.02 -21.38 -2.71
C ALA A 39 13.86 -22.53 -3.73
N ALA A 40 12.63 -23.00 -3.96
CA ALA A 40 12.34 -24.02 -4.97
C ALA A 40 12.68 -23.56 -6.40
N ALA A 41 12.61 -22.25 -6.68
CA ALA A 41 13.01 -21.64 -7.94
C ALA A 41 14.52 -21.34 -8.04
N GLY A 42 15.33 -21.72 -7.04
CA GLY A 42 16.77 -21.49 -7.01
C GLY A 42 17.15 -20.03 -6.71
N VAL A 43 16.28 -19.30 -6.00
CA VAL A 43 16.52 -17.91 -5.57
C VAL A 43 16.71 -17.88 -4.06
N GLU A 44 17.85 -17.33 -3.61
CA GLU A 44 18.12 -17.05 -2.21
C GLU A 44 17.43 -15.74 -1.82
N ALA A 45 16.44 -15.80 -0.93
CA ALA A 45 15.75 -14.63 -0.42
C ALA A 45 16.18 -14.31 1.01
N SER A 46 16.49 -13.05 1.27
CA SER A 46 16.83 -12.53 2.60
C SER A 46 15.85 -11.43 3.00
N ILE A 47 15.40 -11.47 4.24
CA ILE A 47 14.63 -10.38 4.84
C ILE A 47 15.64 -9.41 5.46
N VAL A 48 15.59 -8.13 5.05
CA VAL A 48 16.62 -7.13 5.38
C VAL A 48 15.95 -5.85 5.87
N ASP A 49 16.35 -5.37 7.04
CA ASP A 49 15.95 -4.06 7.53
C ASP A 49 16.57 -2.96 6.66
N TRP A 50 15.72 -2.07 6.12
CA TRP A 50 16.15 -0.99 5.25
C TRP A 50 17.17 -0.04 5.90
N SER A 51 17.15 0.08 7.22
CA SER A 51 18.05 0.96 7.98
C SER A 51 19.32 0.27 8.49
N ALA A 52 19.44 -1.05 8.31
CA ALA A 52 20.62 -1.78 8.70
C ALA A 52 21.83 -1.45 7.80
N ALA A 53 23.03 -1.62 8.35
CA ALA A 53 24.27 -1.55 7.57
C ALA A 53 24.37 -2.80 6.68
N CYS A 54 23.82 -2.72 5.47
CA CYS A 54 23.81 -3.80 4.49
C CYS A 54 24.41 -3.34 3.16
N ASP A 55 25.26 -4.18 2.58
CA ASP A 55 25.72 -4.01 1.21
C ASP A 55 24.67 -4.59 0.25
N PHE A 56 23.85 -3.73 -0.33
CA PHE A 56 22.79 -4.14 -1.26
C PHE A 56 23.33 -4.60 -2.62
N THR A 57 24.59 -4.33 -2.97
CA THR A 57 25.18 -4.79 -4.25
C THR A 57 25.32 -6.31 -4.35
N GLN A 58 25.22 -7.03 -3.23
CA GLN A 58 25.18 -8.49 -3.19
C GLN A 58 23.88 -9.11 -3.70
N PHE A 59 22.80 -8.30 -3.84
CA PHE A 59 21.50 -8.77 -4.34
C PHE A 59 21.34 -8.47 -5.82
N ASN A 60 20.53 -9.27 -6.50
CA ASN A 60 20.13 -9.03 -7.89
C ASN A 60 18.86 -8.17 -7.98
N LEU A 61 18.08 -8.13 -6.89
CA LEU A 61 16.82 -7.43 -6.82
C LEU A 61 16.50 -7.04 -5.37
N VAL A 62 15.91 -5.86 -5.18
CA VAL A 62 15.37 -5.38 -3.90
C VAL A 62 13.87 -5.15 -4.06
N ILE A 63 13.08 -5.61 -3.10
CA ILE A 63 11.63 -5.48 -3.09
C ILE A 63 11.20 -4.93 -1.74
N LEU A 64 10.51 -3.80 -1.73
CA LEU A 64 9.91 -3.24 -0.51
C LEU A 64 8.75 -4.12 -0.06
N ARG A 65 8.71 -4.47 1.25
CA ARG A 65 7.65 -5.35 1.74
C ARG A 65 6.99 -4.82 3.00
N THR A 66 7.67 -4.78 4.11
CA THR A 66 7.13 -4.45 5.42
C THR A 66 7.86 -3.26 6.07
N CYS A 67 8.16 -2.23 5.28
CA CYS A 67 8.87 -1.01 5.74
C CYS A 67 7.92 -0.06 6.49
N TRP A 68 7.12 -0.57 7.43
CA TRP A 68 5.97 0.16 8.01
C TRP A 68 6.33 1.41 8.83
N ASP A 69 7.62 1.60 9.14
CA ASP A 69 8.13 2.80 9.82
C ASP A 69 8.58 3.93 8.88
N TYR A 70 8.55 3.73 7.55
CA TYR A 70 9.08 4.70 6.57
C TYR A 70 8.51 6.11 6.72
N HIS A 71 7.26 6.23 7.13
CA HIS A 71 6.57 7.50 7.32
C HIS A 71 7.06 8.27 8.54
N LEU A 72 7.62 7.60 9.55
CA LEU A 72 8.22 8.20 10.74
C LEU A 72 9.63 8.72 10.48
N ARG A 73 10.32 8.15 9.49
CA ARG A 73 11.73 8.44 9.13
C ARG A 73 11.86 8.87 7.66
N GLY A 74 10.91 9.67 7.18
CA GLY A 74 10.69 9.92 5.75
C GLY A 74 11.88 10.44 4.96
N THR A 75 12.70 11.33 5.52
CA THR A 75 13.91 11.84 4.85
C THR A 75 14.97 10.75 4.74
N GLU A 76 15.18 10.00 5.81
CA GLU A 76 16.15 8.91 5.85
C GLU A 76 15.78 7.78 4.90
N PHE A 77 14.50 7.36 4.92
CA PHE A 77 13.98 6.35 4.00
C PHE A 77 14.13 6.77 2.54
N THR A 78 13.78 8.01 2.21
CA THR A 78 13.93 8.53 0.84
C THR A 78 15.40 8.53 0.40
N GLY A 79 16.31 8.96 1.26
CA GLY A 79 17.74 8.93 0.96
C GLY A 79 18.28 7.52 0.77
N TRP A 80 17.85 6.57 1.61
CA TRP A 80 18.19 5.16 1.45
C TRP A 80 17.64 4.60 0.13
N LEU A 81 16.37 4.82 -0.16
CA LEU A 81 15.70 4.35 -1.38
C LEU A 81 16.46 4.80 -2.65
N GLN A 82 16.78 6.10 -2.74
CA GLN A 82 17.50 6.68 -3.87
C GLN A 82 18.93 6.13 -4.03
N ARG A 83 19.66 5.96 -2.93
CA ARG A 83 21.02 5.38 -2.99
C ARG A 83 20.99 3.91 -3.39
N THR A 84 20.07 3.12 -2.82
CA THR A 84 19.97 1.69 -3.11
C THR A 84 19.60 1.45 -4.57
N ALA A 85 18.67 2.20 -5.12
CA ALA A 85 18.26 2.09 -6.51
C ALA A 85 19.36 2.45 -7.54
N GLN A 86 20.39 3.20 -7.12
CA GLN A 86 21.57 3.44 -7.97
C GLN A 86 22.51 2.24 -8.06
N THR A 87 22.38 1.26 -7.17
CA THR A 87 23.29 0.13 -7.06
C THR A 87 22.66 -1.21 -7.43
N VAL A 88 21.34 -1.34 -7.25
CA VAL A 88 20.59 -2.58 -7.49
C VAL A 88 19.18 -2.27 -8.00
N PRO A 89 18.63 -3.06 -8.93
CA PRO A 89 17.24 -2.94 -9.36
C PRO A 89 16.26 -3.06 -8.19
N MET A 90 15.23 -2.23 -8.20
CA MET A 90 14.16 -2.23 -7.20
C MET A 90 12.79 -2.40 -7.86
N LEU A 91 11.90 -3.13 -7.21
CA LEU A 91 10.48 -3.26 -7.54
C LEU A 91 9.65 -3.03 -6.26
N ASN A 92 8.68 -2.17 -6.23
CA ASN A 92 8.27 -1.18 -7.22
C ASN A 92 9.36 -0.10 -7.34
N ASP A 93 9.45 0.59 -8.47
CA ASP A 93 10.54 1.53 -8.68
C ASP A 93 10.45 2.80 -7.79
N VAL A 94 11.55 3.56 -7.73
CA VAL A 94 11.66 4.74 -6.84
C VAL A 94 10.62 5.80 -7.16
N GLU A 95 10.31 6.04 -8.45
CA GLU A 95 9.35 7.06 -8.86
C GLU A 95 7.95 6.68 -8.40
N THR A 96 7.57 5.41 -8.58
CA THR A 96 6.32 4.84 -8.08
C THR A 96 6.19 4.98 -6.56
N VAL A 97 7.24 4.64 -5.82
CA VAL A 97 7.28 4.73 -4.35
C VAL A 97 7.14 6.19 -3.89
N LEU A 98 7.90 7.12 -4.47
CA LEU A 98 7.85 8.53 -4.09
C LEU A 98 6.50 9.18 -4.42
N TRP A 99 5.89 8.82 -5.54
CA TRP A 99 4.54 9.25 -5.91
C TRP A 99 3.50 8.72 -4.91
N ASN A 100 3.52 7.43 -4.63
CA ASN A 100 2.53 6.77 -3.77
C ASN A 100 2.65 7.20 -2.30
N ARG A 101 3.83 7.62 -1.86
CA ARG A 101 4.10 8.05 -0.49
C ARG A 101 3.21 9.21 -0.04
N ASN A 102 2.84 10.12 -0.95
CA ASN A 102 1.99 11.27 -0.65
C ASN A 102 0.56 11.03 -1.16
N LYS A 103 -0.40 10.88 -0.25
CA LYS A 103 -1.82 10.61 -0.57
C LYS A 103 -2.50 11.66 -1.45
N PHE A 104 -1.80 12.75 -1.83
CA PHE A 104 -2.28 13.68 -2.83
C PHE A 104 -2.38 13.05 -4.22
N TYR A 105 -1.79 11.87 -4.44
CA TYR A 105 -2.01 11.06 -5.64
C TYR A 105 -3.50 10.74 -5.88
N LEU A 106 -4.31 10.70 -4.82
CA LEU A 106 -5.76 10.51 -4.93
C LEU A 106 -6.42 11.60 -5.79
N ARG A 107 -5.92 12.86 -5.73
CA ARG A 107 -6.42 13.94 -6.57
C ARG A 107 -6.09 13.73 -8.05
N GLU A 108 -4.92 13.17 -8.34
CA GLU A 108 -4.52 12.82 -9.70
C GLU A 108 -5.40 11.69 -10.25
N LEU A 109 -5.64 10.65 -9.46
CA LEU A 109 -6.53 9.56 -9.82
C LEU A 109 -7.99 10.05 -10.02
N GLN A 110 -8.44 10.98 -9.19
CA GLN A 110 -9.75 11.62 -9.35
C GLN A 110 -9.84 12.38 -10.69
N ALA A 111 -8.79 13.09 -11.08
CA ALA A 111 -8.73 13.78 -12.37
C ALA A 111 -8.75 12.82 -13.58
N LEU A 112 -8.31 11.58 -13.40
CA LEU A 112 -8.41 10.49 -14.37
C LEU A 112 -9.78 9.78 -14.35
N GLY A 113 -10.76 10.27 -13.57
CA GLY A 113 -12.11 9.73 -13.49
C GLY A 113 -12.32 8.63 -12.44
N ILE A 114 -11.32 8.33 -11.62
CA ILE A 114 -11.48 7.38 -10.52
C ILE A 114 -12.30 8.02 -9.39
N ARG A 115 -13.35 7.33 -8.96
CA ARG A 115 -14.19 7.77 -7.85
C ARG A 115 -13.44 7.57 -6.53
N ILE A 116 -13.05 8.66 -5.88
CA ILE A 116 -12.48 8.66 -4.51
C ILE A 116 -13.52 9.10 -3.49
N ALA A 117 -13.27 8.85 -2.20
CA ALA A 117 -14.05 9.51 -1.13
C ALA A 117 -13.88 11.03 -1.26
N PRO A 118 -14.96 11.84 -1.17
CA PRO A 118 -14.86 13.30 -1.27
C PRO A 118 -13.80 13.85 -0.32
N THR A 119 -12.83 14.59 -0.83
CA THR A 119 -11.61 14.97 -0.11
C THR A 119 -11.23 16.42 -0.37
N VAL A 120 -10.90 17.15 0.70
CA VAL A 120 -10.18 18.42 0.65
C VAL A 120 -8.71 18.16 0.99
N PHE A 121 -7.83 18.61 0.11
CA PHE A 121 -6.38 18.41 0.21
C PHE A 121 -5.74 19.71 0.73
N VAL A 122 -5.17 19.67 1.92
CA VAL A 122 -4.60 20.85 2.60
C VAL A 122 -3.08 20.79 2.57
N ARG A 123 -2.44 21.76 1.92
CA ARG A 123 -0.99 21.87 1.85
C ARG A 123 -0.45 22.60 3.07
N GLY A 124 -0.07 21.84 4.11
CA GLY A 124 0.67 22.33 5.26
C GLY A 124 0.19 23.67 5.83
N SER A 125 0.91 24.74 5.54
CA SER A 125 0.60 26.09 6.04
C SER A 125 -0.54 26.83 5.32
N GLU A 126 -1.06 26.30 4.20
CA GLU A 126 -2.16 26.95 3.46
C GLU A 126 -3.45 26.98 4.28
N ALA A 127 -4.19 28.08 4.17
CA ALA A 127 -5.51 28.16 4.80
C ALA A 127 -6.51 27.32 4.02
N ILE A 128 -7.37 26.59 4.74
CA ILE A 128 -8.54 25.95 4.14
C ILE A 128 -9.47 27.05 3.65
N GLN A 129 -9.77 27.06 2.36
CA GLN A 129 -10.57 28.12 1.74
C GLN A 129 -12.04 28.06 2.18
N ALA A 130 -12.74 29.19 2.06
CA ALA A 130 -14.14 29.28 2.48
C ALA A 130 -15.05 28.26 1.75
N GLU A 131 -14.77 27.97 0.47
CA GLU A 131 -15.48 26.96 -0.32
C GLU A 131 -15.22 25.56 0.21
N GLU A 132 -13.97 25.23 0.49
CA GLU A 132 -13.57 23.96 1.08
C GLU A 132 -14.22 23.76 2.45
N TRP A 133 -14.28 24.82 3.28
CA TRP A 133 -15.02 24.78 4.55
C TRP A 133 -16.50 24.52 4.37
N ARG A 134 -17.13 25.12 3.34
CA ARG A 134 -18.55 24.86 3.03
C ARG A 134 -18.73 23.38 2.65
N GLN A 135 -17.84 22.84 1.84
CA GLN A 135 -17.83 21.43 1.47
C GLN A 135 -17.68 20.52 2.70
N ILE A 136 -16.64 20.74 3.52
CA ILE A 136 -16.39 19.95 4.73
C ILE A 136 -17.60 19.97 5.67
N ARG A 137 -18.19 21.14 5.91
CA ARG A 137 -19.35 21.28 6.80
C ARG A 137 -20.63 20.67 6.24
N SER A 138 -20.70 20.38 4.96
CA SER A 138 -21.84 19.66 4.36
C SER A 138 -21.80 18.16 4.65
N TRP A 139 -20.66 17.62 5.06
CA TRP A 139 -20.52 16.21 5.43
C TRP A 139 -20.90 16.00 6.89
N LYS A 140 -21.57 14.89 7.21
CA LYS A 140 -22.00 14.59 8.58
C LYS A 140 -20.81 14.19 9.47
N LYS A 141 -19.95 13.34 8.97
CA LYS A 141 -18.75 12.80 9.64
C LYS A 141 -17.56 12.85 8.69
N ILE A 142 -16.39 13.15 9.19
CA ILE A 142 -15.17 13.30 8.42
C ILE A 142 -14.03 12.52 9.05
N VAL A 143 -12.99 12.25 8.25
CA VAL A 143 -11.69 11.73 8.69
C VAL A 143 -10.62 12.73 8.31
N VAL A 144 -9.76 13.08 9.25
CA VAL A 144 -8.57 13.89 9.03
C VAL A 144 -7.34 13.02 9.16
N LYS A 145 -6.47 13.00 8.14
CA LYS A 145 -5.27 12.16 8.10
C LYS A 145 -4.10 12.88 7.43
N PRO A 146 -2.83 12.63 7.84
CA PRO A 146 -1.66 13.18 7.17
C PRO A 146 -1.59 12.71 5.72
N ALA A 147 -0.99 13.55 4.85
CA ALA A 147 -0.74 13.16 3.46
C ALA A 147 0.30 12.03 3.34
N VAL A 148 1.25 11.95 4.28
CA VAL A 148 2.24 10.88 4.39
C VAL A 148 2.00 10.14 5.70
N SER A 149 1.49 8.93 5.64
CA SER A 149 1.23 8.09 6.82
C SER A 149 1.03 6.63 6.42
N ALA A 150 1.31 5.72 7.33
CA ALA A 150 0.98 4.29 7.25
C ALA A 150 0.19 3.88 8.51
N THR A 151 -0.46 2.70 8.49
CA THR A 151 -1.15 2.10 9.65
C THR A 151 -2.11 3.03 10.39
N ALA A 152 -2.86 3.88 9.68
CA ALA A 152 -3.77 4.88 10.24
C ALA A 152 -3.11 5.85 11.26
N HIS A 153 -1.78 6.05 11.19
CA HIS A 153 -1.06 6.98 12.05
C HIS A 153 -1.63 8.40 11.94
N LYS A 154 -1.93 9.04 13.07
CA LYS A 154 -2.54 10.39 13.14
C LYS A 154 -3.81 10.53 12.28
N THR A 155 -4.65 9.49 12.26
CA THR A 155 -5.95 9.50 11.59
C THR A 155 -7.07 9.64 12.61
N TRP A 156 -7.88 10.69 12.49
CA TRP A 156 -8.93 11.02 13.46
C TRP A 156 -10.28 11.23 12.79
N PRO A 157 -11.33 10.60 13.30
CA PRO A 157 -12.71 10.91 12.91
C PRO A 157 -13.23 12.12 13.69
N PHE A 158 -14.08 12.93 13.06
CA PHE A 158 -14.80 14.03 13.67
C PHE A 158 -16.22 14.09 13.15
N GLU A 159 -17.17 14.44 14.03
CA GLU A 159 -18.47 14.95 13.57
C GLU A 159 -18.28 16.39 13.06
N SER A 160 -18.94 16.76 11.96
CA SER A 160 -18.77 18.08 11.38
C SER A 160 -19.15 19.22 12.33
N ALA A 161 -20.08 18.95 13.26
CA ALA A 161 -20.50 19.92 14.28
C ALA A 161 -19.40 20.23 15.32
N THR A 162 -18.46 19.31 15.53
CA THR A 162 -17.37 19.42 16.52
C THR A 162 -15.99 19.47 15.87
N LEU A 163 -15.93 19.75 14.58
CA LEU A 163 -14.68 19.83 13.84
C LEU A 163 -13.82 20.99 14.39
N PRO A 164 -12.54 20.72 14.70
CA PRO A 164 -11.59 21.77 15.05
C PRO A 164 -11.47 22.83 13.95
N SER A 165 -11.08 24.04 14.35
CA SER A 165 -10.75 25.11 13.39
C SER A 165 -9.59 24.71 12.48
N GLY A 166 -9.43 25.44 11.37
CA GLY A 166 -8.31 25.21 10.45
C GLY A 166 -6.94 25.31 11.13
N ASP A 167 -6.78 26.26 12.06
CA ASP A 167 -5.53 26.44 12.78
C ASP A 167 -5.29 25.31 13.79
N GLU A 168 -6.33 24.83 14.47
CA GLU A 168 -6.22 23.66 15.36
C GLU A 168 -5.87 22.39 14.57
N LEU A 169 -6.45 22.19 13.37
CA LEU A 169 -6.09 21.07 12.50
C LEU A 169 -4.63 21.16 12.03
N LYS A 170 -4.17 22.34 11.62
CA LYS A 170 -2.76 22.55 11.22
C LYS A 170 -1.79 22.31 12.37
N ASN A 171 -2.12 22.81 13.57
CA ASN A 171 -1.31 22.57 14.76
C ASN A 171 -1.26 21.08 15.09
N LYS A 172 -2.39 20.37 15.00
CA LYS A 172 -2.46 18.92 15.19
C LYS A 172 -1.62 18.14 14.17
N MET A 173 -1.55 18.65 12.93
CA MET A 173 -0.70 18.11 11.86
C MET A 173 0.73 18.64 11.86
N GLN A 174 1.06 19.53 12.79
CA GLN A 174 2.42 20.12 12.91
C GLN A 174 2.90 20.83 11.63
N GLY A 175 1.98 21.42 10.87
CA GLY A 175 2.26 22.07 9.59
C GLY A 175 2.46 21.12 8.40
N GLU A 176 2.39 19.82 8.61
CA GLU A 176 2.47 18.84 7.53
C GLU A 176 1.21 18.86 6.64
N PRO A 177 1.33 18.52 5.34
CA PRO A 177 0.17 18.36 4.47
C PRO A 177 -0.78 17.28 4.98
N PHE A 178 -2.09 17.49 4.80
CA PHE A 178 -3.11 16.56 5.27
C PHE A 178 -4.37 16.54 4.38
N LEU A 179 -5.19 15.53 4.59
CA LEU A 179 -6.49 15.35 3.92
C LEU A 179 -7.60 15.49 4.95
N VAL A 180 -8.67 16.20 4.55
CA VAL A 180 -9.97 16.17 5.21
C VAL A 180 -10.91 15.43 4.28
N GLN A 181 -11.36 14.25 4.67
CA GLN A 181 -12.08 13.32 3.82
C GLN A 181 -13.47 13.03 4.40
N GLN A 182 -14.49 13.00 3.54
CA GLN A 182 -15.82 12.54 3.96
C GLN A 182 -15.72 11.10 4.48
N PHE A 183 -16.28 10.86 5.64
CA PHE A 183 -16.43 9.51 6.15
C PHE A 183 -17.43 8.71 5.29
N ILE A 184 -17.03 7.52 4.91
CA ILE A 184 -17.85 6.59 4.12
C ILE A 184 -18.42 5.54 5.08
N PRO A 185 -19.70 5.65 5.49
CA PRO A 185 -20.27 4.79 6.52
C PRO A 185 -20.35 3.31 6.12
N GLU A 186 -20.30 3.01 4.83
CA GLU A 186 -20.27 1.66 4.29
C GLU A 186 -19.06 0.86 4.78
N ILE A 187 -17.96 1.51 5.21
CA ILE A 187 -16.79 0.82 5.81
C ILE A 187 -17.17 0.09 7.11
N GLU A 188 -18.07 0.68 7.91
CA GLU A 188 -18.54 0.07 9.17
C GLU A 188 -19.54 -1.06 8.93
N THR A 189 -20.32 -1.00 7.84
CA THR A 189 -21.43 -1.93 7.57
C THR A 189 -21.08 -3.03 6.58
N GLN A 190 -20.30 -2.72 5.55
CA GLN A 190 -19.93 -3.64 4.47
C GLN A 190 -18.46 -4.07 4.55
N GLY A 191 -17.60 -3.25 5.18
CA GLY A 191 -16.16 -3.42 5.22
C GLY A 191 -15.46 -2.74 4.05
N GLU A 192 -14.15 -2.90 3.99
CA GLU A 192 -13.26 -2.41 2.94
C GLU A 192 -12.69 -3.58 2.16
N ILE A 193 -12.83 -3.56 0.84
CA ILE A 193 -12.30 -4.59 -0.04
C ILE A 193 -10.88 -4.17 -0.45
N SER A 194 -9.90 -5.05 -0.22
CA SER A 194 -8.57 -4.95 -0.76
C SER A 194 -8.44 -5.85 -1.98
N PHE A 195 -8.18 -5.28 -3.14
CA PHE A 195 -7.88 -6.01 -4.38
C PHE A 195 -6.37 -6.07 -4.55
N ILE A 196 -5.82 -7.28 -4.63
CA ILE A 196 -4.38 -7.51 -4.76
C ILE A 196 -4.06 -7.82 -6.23
N TYR A 197 -3.14 -7.04 -6.78
CA TYR A 197 -2.55 -7.23 -8.11
C TYR A 197 -1.10 -7.66 -7.96
N ILE A 198 -0.70 -8.66 -8.74
CA ILE A 198 0.66 -9.17 -8.81
C ILE A 198 1.07 -9.14 -10.29
N ASP A 199 2.20 -8.49 -10.58
CA ASP A 199 2.73 -8.35 -11.95
C ASP A 199 1.70 -7.82 -12.94
N GLY A 200 0.87 -6.85 -12.47
CA GLY A 200 -0.19 -6.20 -13.24
C GLY A 200 -1.46 -7.02 -13.43
N ALA A 201 -1.53 -8.25 -12.95
CA ALA A 201 -2.71 -9.11 -13.01
C ALA A 201 -3.45 -9.16 -11.67
N TYR A 202 -4.79 -9.18 -11.70
CA TYR A 202 -5.59 -9.45 -10.51
C TYR A 202 -5.25 -10.83 -9.95
N SER A 203 -4.94 -10.89 -8.65
CA SER A 203 -4.58 -12.13 -7.95
C SER A 203 -5.69 -12.65 -7.06
N HIS A 204 -6.15 -11.84 -6.12
CA HIS A 204 -7.20 -12.18 -5.16
C HIS A 204 -7.71 -10.92 -4.47
N ALA A 205 -8.74 -11.07 -3.66
CA ALA A 205 -9.22 -9.99 -2.81
C ALA A 205 -9.49 -10.48 -1.38
N VAL A 206 -9.44 -9.53 -0.46
CA VAL A 206 -9.84 -9.74 0.94
C VAL A 206 -10.83 -8.68 1.37
N LEU A 207 -11.73 -9.05 2.26
CA LEU A 207 -12.65 -8.13 2.91
C LEU A 207 -12.12 -7.84 4.30
N LYS A 208 -11.85 -6.58 4.57
CA LYS A 208 -11.42 -6.08 5.87
C LYS A 208 -12.61 -5.48 6.60
N ARG A 209 -12.77 -5.84 7.89
CA ARG A 209 -13.84 -5.29 8.74
C ARG A 209 -13.23 -4.64 9.97
N PRO A 210 -13.70 -3.45 10.37
CA PRO A 210 -13.26 -2.82 11.61
C PRO A 210 -13.79 -3.60 12.83
N ALA A 211 -13.15 -3.43 13.98
CA ALA A 211 -13.70 -3.85 15.25
C ALA A 211 -14.97 -3.06 15.59
N ALA A 212 -15.84 -3.63 16.42
CA ALA A 212 -17.05 -2.94 16.87
C ALA A 212 -16.70 -1.61 17.55
N GLY A 213 -17.26 -0.51 17.03
CA GLY A 213 -17.02 0.84 17.55
C GLY A 213 -15.76 1.53 17.01
N ASP A 214 -15.03 0.90 16.10
CA ASP A 214 -13.94 1.51 15.34
C ASP A 214 -14.30 1.59 13.84
N PHE A 215 -13.59 2.40 13.09
CA PHE A 215 -13.68 2.49 11.63
C PHE A 215 -12.39 2.02 10.95
N ARG A 216 -11.33 1.82 11.73
CA ARG A 216 -10.03 1.37 11.23
C ARG A 216 -10.05 -0.15 11.05
N VAL A 217 -9.71 -0.60 9.86
CA VAL A 217 -9.79 -2.00 9.46
C VAL A 217 -8.49 -2.78 9.72
N GLN A 218 -7.42 -2.08 10.17
CA GLN A 218 -6.11 -2.68 10.41
C GLN A 218 -6.16 -3.60 11.64
N LYS A 219 -5.39 -4.70 11.58
CA LYS A 219 -5.31 -5.71 12.63
C LYS A 219 -4.88 -5.13 14.00
N ASP A 220 -4.02 -4.11 13.98
CA ASP A 220 -3.53 -3.41 15.19
C ASP A 220 -4.66 -2.74 15.98
N PHE A 221 -5.78 -2.45 15.33
CA PHE A 221 -6.98 -1.88 15.94
C PHE A 221 -8.11 -2.92 16.13
N GLY A 222 -7.77 -4.21 16.07
CA GLY A 222 -8.74 -5.31 16.24
C GLY A 222 -9.56 -5.60 14.97
N GLY A 223 -9.19 -5.02 13.84
CA GLY A 223 -9.80 -5.35 12.55
C GLY A 223 -9.52 -6.79 12.13
N SER A 224 -10.37 -7.31 11.27
CA SER A 224 -10.25 -8.65 10.67
C SER A 224 -10.10 -8.56 9.16
N ALA A 225 -9.48 -9.59 8.57
CA ALA A 225 -9.40 -9.78 7.13
C ALA A 225 -9.77 -11.22 6.80
N GLU A 226 -10.59 -11.41 5.78
CA GLU A 226 -11.04 -12.73 5.30
C GLU A 226 -10.97 -12.78 3.76
N SER A 227 -10.80 -13.97 3.21
CA SER A 227 -10.86 -14.17 1.75
C SER A 227 -12.20 -13.68 1.21
N PHE A 228 -12.17 -12.96 0.09
CA PHE A 228 -13.35 -12.39 -0.53
C PHE A 228 -13.39 -12.68 -2.03
N VAL A 229 -14.55 -13.03 -2.54
CA VAL A 229 -14.78 -13.23 -3.98
C VAL A 229 -15.56 -12.04 -4.53
N PRO A 230 -14.89 -11.07 -5.18
CA PRO A 230 -15.56 -9.92 -5.77
C PRO A 230 -16.44 -10.32 -6.95
N SER A 231 -17.49 -9.55 -7.20
CA SER A 231 -18.27 -9.64 -8.44
C SER A 231 -17.42 -9.23 -9.65
N ALA A 232 -17.82 -9.65 -10.86
CA ALA A 232 -17.15 -9.24 -12.08
C ALA A 232 -17.11 -7.71 -12.24
N ALA A 233 -18.18 -7.01 -11.87
CA ALA A 233 -18.27 -5.55 -11.90
C ALA A 233 -17.30 -4.88 -10.93
N GLN A 234 -17.07 -5.44 -9.75
CA GLN A 234 -16.07 -4.94 -8.80
C GLN A 234 -14.65 -5.14 -9.33
N ILE A 235 -14.36 -6.31 -9.93
CA ILE A 235 -13.05 -6.59 -10.56
C ILE A 235 -12.78 -5.62 -11.70
N GLU A 236 -13.77 -5.37 -12.57
CA GLU A 236 -13.65 -4.41 -13.69
C GLU A 236 -13.33 -2.99 -13.19
N GLN A 237 -14.03 -2.53 -12.16
CA GLN A 237 -13.77 -1.22 -11.57
C GLN A 237 -12.38 -1.15 -10.91
N ALA A 238 -11.97 -2.19 -10.17
CA ALA A 238 -10.62 -2.27 -9.59
C ALA A 238 -9.54 -2.32 -10.67
N GLN A 239 -9.79 -3.01 -11.79
CA GLN A 239 -8.88 -3.05 -12.93
C GLN A 239 -8.71 -1.67 -13.59
N ALA A 240 -9.77 -0.86 -13.66
CA ALA A 240 -9.67 0.53 -14.12
C ALA A 240 -8.78 1.38 -13.21
N ILE A 241 -8.86 1.18 -11.89
CA ILE A 241 -7.97 1.86 -10.92
C ILE A 241 -6.52 1.39 -11.13
N ALA A 242 -6.29 0.08 -11.24
CA ALA A 242 -4.96 -0.49 -11.48
C ALA A 242 -4.34 0.03 -12.80
N ALA A 243 -5.15 0.18 -13.84
CA ALA A 243 -4.73 0.75 -15.13
C ALA A 243 -4.36 2.24 -15.01
N ALA A 244 -5.12 3.01 -14.22
CA ALA A 244 -4.83 4.42 -13.98
C ALA A 244 -3.51 4.62 -13.19
N VAL A 245 -3.10 3.65 -12.37
CA VAL A 245 -1.83 3.70 -11.62
C VAL A 245 -0.61 3.40 -12.50
N LYS A 246 -0.77 2.61 -13.55
CA LYS A 246 0.34 2.20 -14.42
C LYS A 246 1.08 3.35 -15.14
N HIS A 247 0.47 4.54 -15.23
CA HIS A 247 1.15 5.69 -15.83
C HIS A 247 2.35 6.20 -14.99
N VAL A 248 2.42 5.81 -13.71
CA VAL A 248 3.51 6.25 -12.83
C VAL A 248 4.75 5.37 -13.00
N GLY A 249 4.56 4.06 -13.19
CA GLY A 249 5.65 3.12 -13.34
C GLY A 249 5.17 1.67 -13.37
N ASP A 250 6.12 0.75 -13.54
CA ASP A 250 5.88 -0.68 -13.58
C ASP A 250 6.02 -1.27 -12.17
N SER A 251 4.93 -1.79 -11.63
CA SER A 251 4.88 -2.31 -10.27
C SER A 251 4.75 -3.84 -10.23
N LEU A 252 5.54 -4.48 -9.36
CA LEU A 252 5.44 -5.91 -9.07
C LEU A 252 4.14 -6.24 -8.35
N TYR A 253 3.66 -5.34 -7.52
CA TYR A 253 2.42 -5.47 -6.75
C TYR A 253 1.72 -4.13 -6.59
N CYS A 254 0.41 -4.23 -6.43
CA CYS A 254 -0.45 -3.10 -6.08
C CYS A 254 -1.59 -3.64 -5.21
N ARG A 255 -1.90 -2.95 -4.11
CA ARG A 255 -3.13 -3.17 -3.35
C ARG A 255 -4.04 -1.97 -3.52
N ILE A 256 -5.29 -2.22 -3.91
CA ILE A 256 -6.34 -1.22 -4.08
C ILE A 256 -7.36 -1.43 -2.97
N ASP A 257 -7.48 -0.47 -2.07
CA ASP A 257 -8.44 -0.47 -0.98
C ASP A 257 -9.65 0.38 -1.35
N ALA A 258 -10.82 -0.22 -1.37
CA ALA A 258 -12.05 0.43 -1.79
C ALA A 258 -13.27 -0.02 -0.98
N VAL A 259 -14.22 0.86 -0.86
CA VAL A 259 -15.54 0.57 -0.26
C VAL A 259 -16.58 0.62 -1.37
N GLU A 260 -17.51 -0.36 -1.41
CA GLU A 260 -18.61 -0.28 -2.34
C GLU A 260 -19.71 0.65 -1.81
N LYS A 261 -20.16 1.55 -2.66
CA LYS A 261 -21.26 2.47 -2.39
C LYS A 261 -22.10 2.67 -3.64
N ASP A 262 -23.41 2.35 -3.54
CA ASP A 262 -24.35 2.46 -4.65
C ASP A 262 -23.90 1.66 -5.90
N GLY A 263 -23.38 0.44 -5.71
CA GLY A 263 -22.90 -0.45 -6.77
C GLY A 263 -21.58 0.02 -7.45
N LYS A 264 -20.89 1.00 -6.86
CA LYS A 264 -19.63 1.52 -7.38
C LYS A 264 -18.55 1.51 -6.30
N LEU A 265 -17.33 1.21 -6.70
CA LEU A 265 -16.18 1.33 -5.82
C LEU A 265 -15.86 2.81 -5.56
N VAL A 266 -15.63 3.12 -4.30
CA VAL A 266 -15.07 4.39 -3.83
C VAL A 266 -13.66 4.06 -3.35
N LEU A 267 -12.65 4.54 -4.08
CA LEU A 267 -11.25 4.32 -3.74
C LEU A 267 -10.91 5.03 -2.43
N MET A 268 -10.37 4.28 -1.49
CA MET A 268 -9.88 4.78 -0.21
C MET A 268 -8.37 4.99 -0.23
N GLU A 269 -7.63 4.03 -0.81
CA GLU A 269 -6.17 4.06 -0.92
C GLU A 269 -5.67 3.14 -2.04
N VAL A 270 -4.50 3.47 -2.59
CA VAL A 270 -3.67 2.58 -3.40
C VAL A 270 -2.34 2.42 -2.66
N GLU A 271 -1.91 1.19 -2.44
CA GLU A 271 -0.65 0.91 -1.77
C GLU A 271 0.34 0.22 -2.71
N LEU A 272 1.47 0.88 -2.92
CA LEU A 272 2.56 0.44 -3.80
C LEU A 272 3.91 0.36 -3.07
N ILE A 273 3.96 0.70 -1.78
CA ILE A 273 5.21 0.73 -1.00
C ILE A 273 5.35 -0.54 -0.19
N GLU A 274 4.46 -0.74 0.79
CA GLU A 274 4.60 -1.79 1.80
C GLU A 274 3.28 -2.49 2.17
N PRO A 275 2.38 -2.75 1.21
CA PRO A 275 1.09 -3.34 1.54
C PRO A 275 1.25 -4.75 2.11
N GLU A 276 0.45 -5.06 3.14
CA GLU A 276 0.15 -6.47 3.40
C GLU A 276 -0.60 -7.03 2.19
N LEU A 277 -0.02 -8.04 1.55
CA LEU A 277 -0.58 -8.65 0.34
C LEU A 277 -1.53 -9.79 0.65
N PHE A 278 -1.69 -10.17 1.91
CA PHE A 278 -2.60 -11.24 2.34
C PHE A 278 -2.41 -12.54 1.55
N LEU A 279 -1.16 -12.91 1.27
CA LEU A 279 -0.84 -14.06 0.41
C LEU A 279 -1.38 -15.39 0.98
N GLY A 280 -1.61 -15.46 2.29
CA GLY A 280 -2.24 -16.62 2.94
C GLY A 280 -3.76 -16.72 2.73
N LEU A 281 -4.41 -15.64 2.29
CA LEU A 281 -5.86 -15.62 2.04
C LEU A 281 -6.24 -15.77 0.57
N GLY A 282 -5.24 -15.76 -0.35
CA GLY A 282 -5.44 -16.00 -1.78
C GLY A 282 -4.95 -17.38 -2.17
N ASP A 283 -5.79 -18.21 -2.80
CA ASP A 283 -5.38 -19.53 -3.27
C ASP A 283 -4.21 -19.41 -4.26
N GLY A 284 -3.07 -20.06 -3.97
CA GLY A 284 -1.83 -20.02 -4.75
C GLY A 284 -1.16 -18.64 -4.87
N ALA A 285 -1.55 -17.64 -4.06
CA ALA A 285 -1.07 -16.27 -4.19
C ALA A 285 0.44 -16.14 -3.88
N ALA A 286 0.94 -16.87 -2.87
CA ALA A 286 2.37 -16.87 -2.54
C ALA A 286 3.23 -17.43 -3.68
N GLU A 287 2.77 -18.48 -4.34
CA GLU A 287 3.41 -19.05 -5.52
C GLU A 287 3.41 -18.07 -6.70
N ARG A 288 2.24 -17.44 -7.00
CA ARG A 288 2.16 -16.41 -8.05
C ARG A 288 3.11 -15.25 -7.80
N PHE A 289 3.23 -14.82 -6.54
CA PHE A 289 4.14 -13.74 -6.19
C PHE A 289 5.61 -14.14 -6.37
N ALA A 290 5.99 -15.36 -5.94
CA ALA A 290 7.34 -15.88 -6.18
C ALA A 290 7.66 -15.99 -7.67
N ILE A 291 6.72 -16.51 -8.49
CA ILE A 291 6.88 -16.60 -9.96
C ILE A 291 7.08 -15.19 -10.56
N ALA A 292 6.31 -14.21 -10.12
CA ALA A 292 6.44 -12.83 -10.59
C ALA A 292 7.83 -12.25 -10.24
N ILE A 293 8.32 -12.47 -9.02
CA ILE A 293 9.68 -12.07 -8.62
C ILE A 293 10.74 -12.71 -9.54
N VAL A 294 10.66 -14.03 -9.74
CA VAL A 294 11.63 -14.78 -10.55
C VAL A 294 11.66 -14.29 -12.01
N ARG A 295 10.50 -13.94 -12.57
CA ARG A 295 10.40 -13.39 -13.95
C ARG A 295 11.05 -12.03 -14.11
N ARG A 296 11.11 -11.26 -13.03
CA ARG A 296 11.67 -9.90 -13.02
C ARG A 296 13.17 -9.84 -12.66
N MET A 297 13.78 -10.96 -12.27
CA MET A 297 15.20 -11.12 -12.00
C MET A 297 15.98 -11.50 -13.27
#